data_3bd2afc65e5c5b36cc2b74fcc73e0e46
#
_entry.id   3bd2afc65e5c5b36cc2b74fcc73e0e46
#
_cell.length_a   1.000
_cell.length_b   1.000
_cell.length_c   1.000
_cell.angle_alpha   90.00
_cell.angle_beta   90.00
_cell.angle_gamma   90.00
#
_symmetry.space_group_name_H-M   'P 1'
#
loop_
_entity.id
_entity.type
_entity.pdbx_description
1 polymer ?
#
loop_
_entity_poly.entity_id
_entity_poly.type
_entity_poly.pdbx_seq_one_letter_code
_entity_poly.pdbx_strand_id
1 'polypeptide(L)'
;MVDLMAQQEARTLSIKGPDGQVMTREDLPPPGIRRWVTRRKAEVVAAVRGGLLSKSEACERYALSEEELAGWSRLYDEYGTKGLRTTRIQQYRTN
;
A
#
# COMPACT_ATOMS: atom_id res chain seq x y z
N MET A 1 -5.57 -31.21 -0.10
CA MET A 1 -5.39 -30.32 0.25
C MET A 1 -5.79 -29.04 -0.20
N VAL A 2 -7.03 -28.90 -0.02
CA VAL A 2 -7.61 -27.66 -0.32
C VAL A 2 -7.00 -26.59 0.47
N ASP A 3 -6.56 -26.93 1.62
CA ASP A 3 -5.98 -25.94 2.45
C ASP A 3 -4.81 -25.24 1.87
N LEU A 4 -4.06 -25.96 1.09
CA LEU A 4 -2.91 -25.36 0.51
C LEU A 4 -3.28 -24.23 -0.38
N MET A 5 -4.33 -24.42 -1.12
CA MET A 5 -4.73 -23.40 -2.02
C MET A 5 -5.21 -22.22 -1.26
N ALA A 6 -5.94 -22.47 -0.24
CA ALA A 6 -6.46 -21.40 0.54
C ALA A 6 -5.34 -20.60 1.15
N GLN A 7 -4.31 -21.27 1.55
CA GLN A 7 -3.22 -20.57 2.12
C GLN A 7 -2.50 -19.72 1.19
N GLN A 8 -2.38 -20.15 -0.02
CA GLN A 8 -1.73 -19.34 -0.98
C GLN A 8 -2.48 -18.11 -1.22
N GLU A 9 -3.78 -18.21 -1.22
CA GLU A 9 -4.52 -17.06 -1.45
C GLU A 9 -4.61 -16.22 -0.27
N ALA A 10 -4.46 -16.81 0.90
CA ALA A 10 -4.54 -16.01 2.08
C ALA A 10 -3.42 -15.05 2.14
N ARG A 11 -2.43 -15.27 1.37
CA ARG A 11 -1.38 -14.37 1.36
C ARG A 11 -0.64 -14.32 2.66
N THR A 12 0.16 -13.31 2.83
CA THR A 12 0.94 -13.12 4.01
C THR A 12 0.06 -12.58 5.11
N LEU A 13 0.25 -13.07 6.31
CA LEU A 13 -0.52 -12.59 7.44
C LEU A 13 0.10 -11.35 8.07
N SER A 14 1.41 -11.22 7.97
CA SER A 14 2.06 -10.04 8.50
C SER A 14 3.30 -9.74 7.70
N ILE A 15 3.71 -8.50 7.71
CA ILE A 15 4.89 -8.08 6.99
C ILE A 15 5.60 -7.05 7.82
N LYS A 16 6.76 -6.62 7.37
CA LYS A 16 7.42 -5.51 7.99
C LYS A 16 6.93 -4.26 7.32
N GLY A 17 6.39 -3.36 8.10
CA GLY A 17 5.92 -2.10 7.55
C GLY A 17 7.06 -1.16 7.27
N PRO A 18 6.75 0.07 6.88
CA PRO A 18 7.75 1.04 6.48
C PRO A 18 8.74 1.35 7.58
N ASP A 19 8.32 1.27 8.82
CA ASP A 19 9.19 1.56 9.93
C ASP A 19 9.84 0.33 10.50
N GLY A 20 9.68 -0.79 9.86
CA GLY A 20 10.26 -2.02 10.35
C GLY A 20 9.39 -2.74 11.35
N GLN A 21 8.26 -2.19 11.68
CA GLN A 21 7.37 -2.83 12.64
C GLN A 21 6.49 -3.82 11.92
N VAL A 22 6.05 -4.83 12.64
CA VAL A 22 5.16 -5.83 12.06
C VAL A 22 3.82 -5.19 11.77
N MET A 23 3.31 -5.46 10.59
CA MET A 23 2.05 -4.89 10.15
C MET A 23 1.14 -6.00 9.64
N THR A 24 -0.12 -5.94 10.00
CA THR A 24 -1.10 -6.92 9.54
C THR A 24 -2.21 -6.17 8.83
N ARG A 25 -3.17 -6.92 8.31
CA ARG A 25 -4.26 -6.28 7.61
C ARG A 25 -5.05 -5.34 8.51
N GLU A 26 -5.07 -5.60 9.78
CA GLU A 26 -5.78 -4.74 10.70
C GLU A 26 -5.09 -3.41 10.89
N ASP A 27 -3.82 -3.35 10.56
CA ASP A 27 -3.08 -2.11 10.69
C ASP A 27 -3.14 -1.26 9.44
N LEU A 28 -3.81 -1.72 8.42
CA LEU A 28 -3.88 -0.98 7.18
C LEU A 28 -4.73 0.27 7.34
N PRO A 29 -4.45 1.30 6.53
CA PRO A 29 -5.32 2.48 6.56
C PRO A 29 -6.75 2.05 6.23
N PRO A 30 -7.73 2.69 6.82
CA PRO A 30 -9.11 2.32 6.56
C PRO A 30 -9.50 2.70 5.13
N PRO A 31 -10.46 1.97 4.55
CA PRO A 31 -10.95 2.35 3.24
C PRO A 31 -11.65 3.68 3.37
N GLY A 32 -11.69 4.42 2.33
CA GLY A 32 -12.38 5.69 2.37
C GLY A 32 -11.56 6.80 3.01
N ILE A 33 -10.29 6.55 3.22
CA ILE A 33 -9.44 7.55 3.79
C ILE A 33 -9.36 8.72 2.83
N ARG A 34 -9.49 9.94 3.30
CA ARG A 34 -9.48 11.10 2.46
C ARG A 34 -8.16 11.81 2.47
N ARG A 35 -7.48 11.79 3.60
CA ARG A 35 -6.24 12.49 3.67
C ARG A 35 -5.10 11.52 3.64
N TRP A 36 -4.31 11.59 2.60
CA TRP A 36 -3.19 10.68 2.42
C TRP A 36 -1.91 11.33 2.91
N VAL A 37 -1.51 10.97 4.11
CA VAL A 37 -0.25 11.44 4.63
C VAL A 37 0.81 10.42 4.28
N THR A 38 2.05 10.86 4.36
CA THR A 38 3.20 10.05 3.95
C THR A 38 3.20 8.64 4.53
N ARG A 39 2.99 8.56 5.81
CA ARG A 39 3.04 7.27 6.46
C ARG A 39 2.00 6.31 5.93
N ARG A 40 0.80 6.80 5.67
CA ARG A 40 -0.25 5.95 5.18
C ARG A 40 0.03 5.46 3.76
N LYS A 41 0.60 6.32 2.94
CA LYS A 41 0.97 5.89 1.61
C LYS A 41 2.02 4.80 1.68
N ALA A 42 3.00 4.97 2.57
CA ALA A 42 4.05 3.99 2.71
C ALA A 42 3.49 2.65 3.20
N GLU A 43 2.49 2.71 4.07
CA GLU A 43 1.89 1.48 4.57
C GLU A 43 1.19 0.72 3.45
N VAL A 44 0.54 1.43 2.55
CA VAL A 44 -0.12 0.77 1.44
C VAL A 44 0.90 0.14 0.51
N VAL A 45 1.96 0.87 0.21
CA VAL A 45 3.00 0.31 -0.66
C VAL A 45 3.62 -0.93 -0.02
N ALA A 46 3.93 -0.85 1.26
CA ALA A 46 4.52 -1.99 1.94
C ALA A 46 3.56 -3.18 1.96
N ALA A 47 2.29 -2.91 2.15
CA ALA A 47 1.30 -3.97 2.19
C ALA A 47 1.21 -4.70 0.87
N VAL A 48 1.24 -3.96 -0.22
CA VAL A 48 1.18 -4.58 -1.53
C VAL A 48 2.45 -5.37 -1.80
N ARG A 49 3.60 -4.80 -1.47
CA ARG A 49 4.83 -5.48 -1.71
C ARG A 49 4.98 -6.73 -0.88
N GLY A 50 4.51 -6.68 0.32
CA GLY A 50 4.64 -7.82 1.21
C GLY A 50 3.56 -8.86 1.06
N GLY A 51 2.54 -8.57 0.28
CA GLY A 51 1.49 -9.55 0.06
C GLY A 51 0.30 -9.49 0.99
N LEU A 52 0.18 -8.44 1.77
CA LEU A 52 -1.01 -8.28 2.58
C LEU A 52 -2.21 -7.90 1.73
N LEU A 53 -1.96 -7.17 0.66
CA LEU A 53 -2.99 -6.79 -0.28
C LEU A 53 -2.49 -7.04 -1.67
N SER A 54 -3.37 -7.38 -2.57
CA SER A 54 -2.98 -7.45 -3.97
C SER A 54 -3.07 -6.02 -4.48
N LYS A 55 -2.50 -5.79 -5.66
CA LYS A 55 -2.57 -4.50 -6.29
C LYS A 55 -4.01 -4.12 -6.54
N SER A 56 -4.80 -5.05 -7.02
CA SER A 56 -6.20 -4.79 -7.28
C SER A 56 -6.95 -4.44 -6.02
N GLU A 57 -6.69 -5.16 -4.96
CA GLU A 57 -7.35 -4.88 -3.70
C GLU A 57 -7.01 -3.49 -3.22
N ALA A 58 -5.77 -3.10 -3.34
CA ALA A 58 -5.37 -1.79 -2.86
C ALA A 58 -6.05 -0.70 -3.65
N CYS A 59 -6.08 -0.85 -4.96
CA CYS A 59 -6.72 0.14 -5.79
C CYS A 59 -8.20 0.28 -5.48
N GLU A 60 -8.86 -0.85 -5.31
CA GLU A 60 -10.26 -0.85 -5.03
C GLU A 60 -10.56 -0.30 -3.64
N ARG A 61 -9.81 -0.77 -2.68
CA ARG A 61 -10.03 -0.37 -1.30
C ARG A 61 -9.82 1.11 -1.07
N TYR A 62 -8.83 1.69 -1.72
CA TYR A 62 -8.48 3.08 -1.49
C TYR A 62 -8.80 4.01 -2.64
N ALA A 63 -9.52 3.50 -3.61
CA ALA A 63 -9.93 4.30 -4.78
C ALA A 63 -8.72 4.92 -5.46
N LEU A 64 -7.69 4.12 -5.66
CA LEU A 64 -6.47 4.56 -6.34
C LEU A 64 -6.46 4.01 -7.74
N SER A 65 -5.87 4.76 -8.65
CA SER A 65 -5.65 4.21 -9.97
C SER A 65 -4.38 3.38 -9.90
N GLU A 66 -4.20 2.51 -10.88
CA GLU A 66 -3.00 1.72 -10.90
C GLU A 66 -1.80 2.59 -11.09
N GLU A 67 -1.95 3.68 -11.81
CA GLU A 67 -0.87 4.60 -12.03
C GLU A 67 -0.45 5.29 -10.74
N GLU A 68 -1.40 5.64 -9.92
CA GLU A 68 -1.09 6.26 -8.66
C GLU A 68 -0.30 5.32 -7.78
N LEU A 69 -0.78 4.10 -7.69
CA LEU A 69 -0.12 3.12 -6.86
C LEU A 69 1.27 2.83 -7.38
N ALA A 70 1.41 2.73 -8.69
CA ALA A 70 2.72 2.48 -9.28
C ALA A 70 3.67 3.63 -9.01
N GLY A 71 3.14 4.85 -9.04
CA GLY A 71 3.95 6.01 -8.76
C GLY A 71 4.45 6.01 -7.32
N TRP A 72 3.58 5.67 -6.39
CA TRP A 72 3.96 5.58 -5.00
C TRP A 72 5.03 4.52 -4.82
N SER A 73 4.85 3.37 -5.47
CA SER A 73 5.81 2.29 -5.34
C SER A 73 7.17 2.70 -5.87
N ARG A 74 7.19 3.40 -6.97
CA ARG A 74 8.44 3.83 -7.56
C ARG A 74 9.16 4.83 -6.67
N LEU A 75 8.43 5.79 -6.12
CA LEU A 75 9.04 6.76 -5.25
C LEU A 75 9.55 6.11 -3.98
N TYR A 76 8.80 5.14 -3.49
CA TYR A 76 9.20 4.44 -2.31
C TYR A 76 10.48 3.65 -2.59
N ASP A 77 10.59 3.06 -3.76
CA ASP A 77 11.77 2.31 -4.11
C ASP A 77 12.99 3.19 -4.19
N GLU A 78 12.82 4.36 -4.74
CA GLU A 78 13.96 5.22 -4.96
C GLU A 78 14.38 5.99 -3.74
N TYR A 79 13.43 6.43 -2.96
CA TYR A 79 13.72 7.33 -1.86
C TYR A 79 13.22 6.87 -0.51
N GLY A 80 12.58 5.75 -0.46
CA GLY A 80 12.00 5.28 0.80
C GLY A 80 10.78 6.11 1.15
N THR A 81 10.44 6.10 2.42
CA THR A 81 9.26 6.81 2.88
C THR A 81 9.33 8.29 2.54
N LYS A 82 10.51 8.84 2.56
CA LYS A 82 10.65 10.25 2.23
C LYS A 82 10.15 10.58 0.86
N GLY A 83 10.28 9.68 -0.07
CA GLY A 83 9.84 9.94 -1.43
C GLY A 83 8.38 10.23 -1.52
N LEU A 84 7.62 9.68 -0.60
CA LEU A 84 6.18 9.86 -0.64
C LEU A 84 5.74 11.20 -0.08
N ARG A 85 6.66 11.91 0.52
CA ARG A 85 6.33 13.23 1.04
C ARG A 85 6.22 14.23 -0.09
N THR A 86 6.80 13.91 -1.21
CA THR A 86 6.80 14.86 -2.30
C THR A 86 5.78 14.54 -3.36
N THR A 87 4.80 13.73 -3.05
CA THR A 87 3.83 13.37 -4.08
C THR A 87 2.82 14.46 -4.25
N ARG A 88 3.28 15.63 -4.64
CA ARG A 88 2.39 16.69 -4.96
C ARG A 88 1.70 16.43 -6.22
N ILE A 89 2.12 15.41 -6.91
CA ILE A 89 1.46 14.96 -8.08
C ILE A 89 -0.01 14.84 -7.86
N GLN A 90 -0.41 14.45 -6.67
CA GLN A 90 -1.80 14.31 -6.40
C GLN A 90 -2.51 15.63 -6.51
N GLN A 91 -1.83 16.68 -6.18
CA GLN A 91 -2.45 17.97 -6.28
C GLN A 91 -2.58 18.38 -7.71
N TYR A 92 -1.61 18.01 -8.52
CA TYR A 92 -1.69 18.37 -9.92
C TYR A 92 -2.87 17.69 -10.57
N ARG A 93 -3.15 16.47 -10.16
CA ARG A 93 -4.22 15.77 -10.79
C ARG A 93 -5.55 16.36 -10.50
N THR A 94 -5.67 17.04 -9.41
CA THR A 94 -6.94 17.61 -9.09
C THR A 94 -7.14 18.94 -9.75
N ASN A 95 -6.18 19.41 -10.42
CA ASN A 95 -6.36 20.67 -11.10
C ASN A 95 -6.98 20.52 -12.47
#